data_3a6706e9997d277fd82f165ff6693a9c
#
_entry.id   3a6706e9997d277fd82f165ff6693a9c
#
_cell.length_a   1.000
_cell.length_b   1.000
_cell.length_c   1.000
_cell.angle_alpha   90.00
_cell.angle_beta   90.00
_cell.angle_gamma   90.00
#
_symmetry.space_group_name_H-M   'P 1'
#
loop_
_entity.id
_entity.type
_entity.pdbx_description
1 polymer ?
#
loop_
_entity_poly.entity_id
_entity_poly.type
_entity_poly.pdbx_seq_one_letter_code
_entity_poly.pdbx_strand_id
1 'polypeptide(L)'
;MSIKVEATIEDLYKVEGKAELVNGEIVHMSPTGLLPHYAARQITNSLSRYETLTQLGYAIGDNAAFVVNLPHRRSFSPDAGFYCGELTMKFGEGAPIFAVEVRSDGDYGPRAERQMAAKRADYFAAGTLVVWDVDVLSDDVVRVYRASDPLKPAVYKRGELAEAEPALPGWTMPVEDLFPKKRQK
;
A
#
# COMPACT_ATOMS: atom_id res chain seq x y z
N MET A 1 -13.14 -27.25 -24.77
CA MET A 1 -12.77 -25.94 -24.15
C MET A 1 -12.82 -26.13 -22.64
N SER A 2 -11.68 -25.99 -21.97
CA SER A 2 -11.67 -26.01 -20.51
C SER A 2 -12.19 -24.65 -20.01
N ILE A 3 -13.31 -24.64 -19.30
CA ILE A 3 -13.81 -23.44 -18.63
C ILE A 3 -12.84 -23.18 -17.47
N LYS A 4 -12.04 -22.13 -17.54
CA LYS A 4 -11.22 -21.70 -16.42
C LYS A 4 -12.17 -21.16 -15.35
N VAL A 5 -12.24 -21.83 -14.20
CA VAL A 5 -13.01 -21.35 -13.05
C VAL A 5 -12.25 -20.20 -12.43
N GLU A 6 -12.87 -19.03 -12.34
CA GLU A 6 -12.29 -17.87 -11.68
C GLU A 6 -12.34 -18.05 -10.15
N ALA A 7 -11.26 -17.65 -9.48
CA ALA A 7 -11.20 -17.62 -8.02
C ALA A 7 -12.12 -16.53 -7.45
N THR A 8 -12.63 -16.76 -6.26
CA THR A 8 -13.56 -15.89 -5.54
C THR A 8 -12.90 -15.28 -4.29
N ILE A 9 -13.60 -14.34 -3.64
CA ILE A 9 -13.17 -13.82 -2.33
C ILE A 9 -13.19 -14.92 -1.26
N GLU A 10 -14.12 -15.86 -1.33
CA GLU A 10 -14.17 -17.03 -0.44
C GLU A 10 -12.95 -17.94 -0.61
N ASP A 11 -12.39 -18.02 -1.82
CA ASP A 11 -11.15 -18.75 -2.06
C ASP A 11 -9.95 -17.99 -1.51
N LEU A 12 -9.95 -16.64 -1.62
CA LEU A 12 -8.90 -15.80 -1.03
C LEU A 12 -8.85 -15.93 0.51
N TYR A 13 -9.99 -16.11 1.19
CA TYR A 13 -10.03 -16.36 2.64
C TYR A 13 -9.35 -17.67 3.07
N LYS A 14 -9.18 -18.62 2.16
CA LYS A 14 -8.55 -19.94 2.43
C LYS A 14 -7.06 -19.92 2.18
N VAL A 15 -6.53 -18.81 1.65
CA VAL A 15 -5.11 -18.69 1.28
C VAL A 15 -4.25 -18.47 2.52
N GLU A 16 -3.17 -19.22 2.62
CA GLU A 16 -2.13 -18.95 3.61
C GLU A 16 -1.15 -17.88 3.08
N GLY A 17 -0.86 -16.88 3.89
CA GLY A 17 0.03 -15.79 3.55
C GLY A 17 -0.64 -14.64 2.79
N LYS A 18 0.18 -13.70 2.31
CA LYS A 18 -0.28 -12.50 1.62
C LYS A 18 -0.63 -12.82 0.16
N ALA A 19 -1.84 -12.44 -0.26
CA ALA A 19 -2.28 -12.61 -1.64
C ALA A 19 -3.33 -11.58 -2.04
N GLU A 20 -3.51 -11.40 -3.34
CA GLU A 20 -4.56 -10.56 -3.94
C GLU A 20 -5.32 -11.34 -5.01
N LEU A 21 -6.59 -10.98 -5.25
CA LEU A 21 -7.42 -11.55 -6.30
C LEU A 21 -7.46 -10.59 -7.50
N VAL A 22 -6.78 -10.98 -8.59
CA VAL A 22 -6.60 -10.18 -9.79
C VAL A 22 -6.84 -11.02 -11.03
N ASN A 23 -7.65 -10.54 -11.98
CA ASN A 23 -8.02 -11.26 -13.21
C ASN A 23 -8.59 -12.68 -12.95
N GLY A 24 -9.35 -12.85 -11.87
CA GLY A 24 -9.91 -14.15 -11.47
C GLY A 24 -8.86 -15.15 -10.97
N GLU A 25 -7.65 -14.70 -10.63
CA GLU A 25 -6.56 -15.52 -10.10
C GLU A 25 -6.08 -15.01 -8.73
N ILE A 26 -5.73 -15.93 -7.86
CA ILE A 26 -5.05 -15.62 -6.61
C ILE A 26 -3.56 -15.41 -6.90
N VAL A 27 -3.10 -14.18 -6.68
CA VAL A 27 -1.71 -13.77 -6.85
C VAL A 27 -1.04 -13.74 -5.49
N HIS A 28 -0.19 -14.73 -5.23
CA HIS A 28 0.59 -14.81 -4.00
C HIS A 28 1.74 -13.81 -4.02
N MET A 29 2.02 -13.20 -2.87
CA MET A 29 3.15 -12.31 -2.67
C MET A 29 4.25 -13.02 -1.88
N SER A 30 5.47 -12.88 -2.34
CA SER A 30 6.65 -13.42 -1.64
C SER A 30 6.93 -12.61 -0.36
N PRO A 31 7.54 -13.24 0.65
CA PRO A 31 8.09 -12.50 1.79
C PRO A 31 9.04 -11.40 1.30
N THR A 32 8.98 -10.23 1.93
CA THR A 32 9.82 -9.08 1.58
C THR A 32 11.15 -9.09 2.37
N GLY A 33 12.14 -8.33 1.88
CA GLY A 33 13.40 -8.12 2.60
C GLY A 33 13.23 -7.29 3.87
N LEU A 34 14.24 -7.34 4.76
CA LEU A 34 14.16 -6.66 6.06
C LEU A 34 14.11 -5.12 5.96
N LEU A 35 14.76 -4.52 4.95
CA LEU A 35 14.74 -3.07 4.81
C LEU A 35 13.39 -2.53 4.31
N PRO A 36 12.75 -3.08 3.27
CA PRO A 36 11.37 -2.73 2.92
C PRO A 36 10.38 -2.98 4.07
N HIS A 37 10.49 -4.11 4.77
CA HIS A 37 9.68 -4.39 5.94
C HIS A 37 9.86 -3.35 7.05
N TYR A 38 11.11 -2.93 7.33
CA TYR A 38 11.39 -1.89 8.31
C TYR A 38 10.69 -0.58 7.93
N ALA A 39 10.81 -0.15 6.65
CA ALA A 39 10.16 1.06 6.16
C ALA A 39 8.63 1.00 6.29
N ALA A 40 8.00 -0.09 5.85
CA ALA A 40 6.55 -0.30 5.99
C ALA A 40 6.08 -0.21 7.45
N ARG A 41 6.82 -0.86 8.36
CA ARG A 41 6.54 -0.80 9.80
C ARG A 41 6.67 0.61 10.38
N GLN A 42 7.68 1.39 9.95
CA GLN A 42 7.84 2.78 10.41
C GLN A 42 6.67 3.66 9.94
N ILE A 43 6.20 3.45 8.70
CA ILE A 43 5.01 4.14 8.19
C ILE A 43 3.79 3.78 9.04
N THR A 44 3.54 2.49 9.28
CA THR A 44 2.43 2.03 10.12
C THR A 44 2.49 2.63 11.52
N ASN A 45 3.67 2.69 12.15
CA ASN A 45 3.86 3.32 13.46
C ASN A 45 3.54 4.82 13.44
N SER A 46 3.90 5.52 12.36
CA SER A 46 3.57 6.95 12.20
C SER A 46 2.06 7.15 12.02
N LEU A 47 1.42 6.31 11.20
CA LEU A 47 -0.03 6.32 11.01
C LEU A 47 -0.80 5.99 12.30
N SER A 48 -0.29 5.07 13.13
CA SER A 48 -0.91 4.74 14.43
C SER A 48 -0.91 5.93 15.39
N ARG A 49 0.12 6.77 15.35
CA ARG A 49 0.11 8.03 16.10
C ARG A 49 -0.95 9.01 15.58
N TYR A 50 -1.07 9.12 14.26
CA TYR A 50 -2.10 9.95 13.63
C TYR A 50 -3.52 9.46 13.94
N GLU A 51 -3.75 8.15 13.88
CA GLU A 51 -5.00 7.51 14.31
C GLU A 51 -5.36 7.91 15.75
N THR A 52 -4.41 7.76 16.68
CA THR A 52 -4.62 8.09 18.09
C THR A 52 -4.99 9.55 18.30
N LEU A 53 -4.37 10.45 17.54
CA LEU A 53 -4.57 11.89 17.67
C LEU A 53 -5.88 12.37 17.05
N THR A 54 -6.26 11.79 15.91
CA THR A 54 -7.36 12.31 15.09
C THR A 54 -8.64 11.51 15.20
N GLN A 55 -8.53 10.19 15.45
CA GLN A 55 -9.65 9.24 15.43
C GLN A 55 -10.45 9.23 14.12
N LEU A 56 -9.81 9.61 13.00
CA LEU A 56 -10.43 9.69 11.68
C LEU A 56 -10.52 8.33 10.96
N GLY A 57 -9.85 7.32 11.47
CA GLY A 57 -9.79 5.98 10.89
C GLY A 57 -8.70 5.16 11.59
N TYR A 58 -8.18 4.14 10.89
CA TYR A 58 -7.30 3.13 11.44
C TYR A 58 -6.03 2.99 10.61
N ALA A 59 -4.89 2.96 11.27
CA ALA A 59 -3.61 2.59 10.67
C ALA A 59 -3.59 1.10 10.36
N ILE A 60 -3.31 0.75 9.13
CA ILE A 60 -3.27 -0.63 8.66
C ILE A 60 -1.82 -0.98 8.31
N GLY A 61 -1.36 -2.09 8.86
CA GLY A 61 -0.06 -2.67 8.53
C GLY A 61 -0.15 -3.74 7.46
N ASP A 62 0.98 -4.37 7.21
CA ASP A 62 1.12 -5.43 6.21
C ASP A 62 0.19 -6.62 6.46
N ASN A 63 -0.17 -7.32 5.38
CA ASN A 63 -1.03 -8.51 5.36
C ASN A 63 -2.50 -8.28 5.74
N ALA A 64 -2.97 -7.03 5.83
CA ALA A 64 -4.40 -6.75 5.82
C ALA A 64 -4.93 -6.76 4.38
N ALA A 65 -6.15 -7.24 4.17
CA ALA A 65 -6.76 -7.30 2.84
C ALA A 65 -8.04 -6.46 2.77
N PHE A 66 -8.31 -5.95 1.58
CA PHE A 66 -9.46 -5.09 1.28
C PHE A 66 -10.19 -5.62 0.04
N VAL A 67 -11.50 -5.80 0.13
CA VAL A 67 -12.35 -6.24 -0.97
C VAL A 67 -12.79 -5.02 -1.78
N VAL A 68 -12.62 -5.07 -3.09
CA VAL A 68 -13.03 -4.02 -4.02
C VAL A 68 -13.81 -4.63 -5.19
N ASN A 69 -14.51 -3.82 -5.95
CA ASN A 69 -15.33 -4.27 -7.06
C ASN A 69 -14.90 -3.61 -8.37
N LEU A 70 -13.69 -3.90 -8.81
CA LEU A 70 -13.21 -3.52 -10.14
C LEU A 70 -13.37 -4.70 -11.12
N PRO A 71 -13.48 -4.45 -12.43
CA PRO A 71 -13.68 -5.52 -13.43
C PRO A 71 -12.62 -6.62 -13.41
N HIS A 72 -11.36 -6.25 -13.11
CA HIS A 72 -10.21 -7.14 -13.16
C HIS A 72 -9.50 -7.31 -11.83
N ARG A 73 -9.91 -6.57 -10.78
CA ARG A 73 -9.33 -6.67 -9.43
C ARG A 73 -10.43 -6.73 -8.38
N ARG A 74 -10.32 -7.68 -7.48
CA ARG A 74 -11.29 -7.90 -6.41
C ARG A 74 -10.73 -7.66 -5.02
N SER A 75 -9.39 -7.54 -4.88
CA SER A 75 -8.79 -7.22 -3.58
C SER A 75 -7.47 -6.46 -3.71
N PHE A 76 -7.10 -5.81 -2.59
CA PHE A 76 -5.78 -5.26 -2.32
C PHE A 76 -5.24 -5.78 -0.99
N SER A 77 -3.91 -5.82 -0.89
CA SER A 77 -3.19 -6.01 0.38
C SER A 77 -1.94 -5.12 0.37
N PRO A 78 -2.08 -3.82 0.70
CA PRO A 78 -0.96 -2.88 0.75
C PRO A 78 0.02 -3.21 1.88
N ASP A 79 1.24 -2.67 1.81
CA ASP A 79 2.26 -2.83 2.85
C ASP A 79 1.98 -1.97 4.08
N ALA A 80 1.31 -0.83 3.89
CA ALA A 80 0.74 0.01 4.94
C ALA A 80 -0.42 0.83 4.36
N GLY A 81 -1.24 1.43 5.22
CA GLY A 81 -2.32 2.29 4.78
C GLY A 81 -3.13 2.89 5.90
N PHE A 82 -4.15 3.66 5.53
CA PHE A 82 -5.12 4.23 6.46
C PHE A 82 -6.53 3.99 5.96
N TYR A 83 -7.37 3.40 6.82
CA TYR A 83 -8.70 2.93 6.49
C TYR A 83 -9.76 3.61 7.34
N CYS A 84 -10.83 4.08 6.71
CA CYS A 84 -11.91 4.82 7.38
C CYS A 84 -13.21 4.01 7.51
N GLY A 85 -13.21 2.73 7.14
CA GLY A 85 -14.37 1.85 7.28
C GLY A 85 -14.42 1.12 8.62
N GLU A 86 -15.37 0.23 8.76
CA GLU A 86 -15.57 -0.58 9.96
C GLU A 86 -14.52 -1.68 10.08
N LEU A 87 -13.99 -1.90 11.28
CA LEU A 87 -13.12 -3.04 11.59
C LEU A 87 -13.96 -4.25 12.00
N THR A 88 -13.88 -5.31 11.20
CA THR A 88 -14.55 -6.58 11.46
C THR A 88 -13.55 -7.72 11.44
N MET A 89 -14.00 -8.96 11.68
CA MET A 89 -13.17 -10.16 11.52
C MET A 89 -12.96 -10.56 10.06
N LYS A 90 -13.54 -9.81 9.11
CA LYS A 90 -13.41 -10.04 7.67
C LYS A 90 -12.44 -9.03 7.06
N PHE A 91 -12.14 -9.21 5.76
CA PHE A 91 -11.43 -8.20 4.98
C PHE A 91 -12.15 -6.85 5.01
N GLY A 92 -11.42 -5.76 4.91
CA GLY A 92 -11.99 -4.41 4.82
C GLY A 92 -12.87 -4.27 3.56
N GLU A 93 -14.00 -3.59 3.69
CA GLU A 93 -14.89 -3.30 2.56
C GLU A 93 -14.48 -1.98 1.89
N GLY A 94 -14.17 -2.03 0.60
CA GLY A 94 -13.62 -0.89 -0.14
C GLY A 94 -12.11 -0.71 0.05
N ALA A 95 -11.49 0.16 -0.73
CA ALA A 95 -10.06 0.43 -0.64
C ALA A 95 -9.73 1.35 0.55
N PRO A 96 -8.51 1.27 1.12
CA PRO A 96 -8.05 2.26 2.09
C PRO A 96 -7.96 3.65 1.43
N ILE A 97 -8.21 4.72 2.20
CA ILE A 97 -8.15 6.09 1.68
C ILE A 97 -6.72 6.51 1.32
N PHE A 98 -5.76 5.94 2.02
CA PHE A 98 -4.32 6.07 1.79
C PHE A 98 -3.68 4.69 1.74
N ALA A 99 -2.95 4.38 0.67
CA ALA A 99 -2.25 3.12 0.49
C ALA A 99 -0.75 3.35 0.28
N VAL A 100 0.06 2.42 0.77
CA VAL A 100 1.52 2.43 0.64
C VAL A 100 1.98 1.11 0.08
N GLU A 101 2.78 1.17 -0.97
CA GLU A 101 3.53 0.06 -1.53
C GLU A 101 5.02 0.35 -1.36
N VAL A 102 5.73 -0.55 -0.70
CA VAL A 102 7.18 -0.43 -0.48
C VAL A 102 7.88 -1.42 -1.39
N ARG A 103 8.72 -0.92 -2.28
CA ARG A 103 9.44 -1.74 -3.25
C ARG A 103 10.35 -2.76 -2.58
N SER A 104 10.28 -3.99 -3.05
CA SER A 104 11.17 -5.08 -2.72
C SER A 104 12.06 -5.45 -3.91
N ASP A 105 12.95 -6.44 -3.74
CA ASP A 105 13.97 -6.80 -4.75
C ASP A 105 13.41 -7.13 -6.14
N GLY A 106 12.16 -7.63 -6.22
CA GLY A 106 11.48 -7.97 -7.48
C GLY A 106 10.77 -6.80 -8.17
N ASP A 107 10.74 -5.59 -7.58
CA ASP A 107 9.88 -4.48 -8.02
C ASP A 107 10.62 -3.45 -8.92
N TYR A 108 11.63 -3.93 -9.66
CA TYR A 108 12.43 -3.11 -10.54
C TYR A 108 12.36 -3.57 -12.01
N GLY A 109 12.61 -2.64 -12.93
CA GLY A 109 12.61 -2.87 -14.35
C GLY A 109 11.25 -2.58 -15.02
N PRO A 110 11.21 -2.54 -16.36
CA PRO A 110 10.06 -2.03 -17.12
C PRO A 110 8.75 -2.79 -16.88
N ARG A 111 8.81 -4.09 -16.59
CA ARG A 111 7.63 -4.90 -16.28
C ARG A 111 7.04 -4.53 -14.92
N ALA A 112 7.89 -4.46 -13.90
CA ALA A 112 7.49 -4.09 -12.55
C ALA A 112 6.90 -2.68 -12.50
N GLU A 113 7.54 -1.71 -13.18
CA GLU A 113 7.02 -0.33 -13.28
C GLU A 113 5.62 -0.28 -13.88
N ARG A 114 5.34 -1.06 -14.93
CA ARG A 114 3.98 -1.14 -15.51
C ARG A 114 2.98 -1.77 -14.55
N GLN A 115 3.38 -2.82 -13.82
CA GLN A 115 2.51 -3.48 -12.85
C GLN A 115 2.18 -2.56 -11.68
N MET A 116 3.16 -1.82 -11.17
CA MET A 116 2.96 -0.83 -10.10
C MET A 116 2.09 0.33 -10.57
N ALA A 117 2.29 0.84 -11.80
CA ALA A 117 1.43 1.87 -12.37
C ALA A 117 -0.03 1.39 -12.53
N ALA A 118 -0.24 0.16 -12.99
CA ALA A 118 -1.56 -0.43 -13.09
C ALA A 118 -2.21 -0.60 -11.70
N LYS A 119 -1.47 -1.09 -10.71
CA LYS A 119 -1.98 -1.23 -9.32
C LYS A 119 -2.36 0.13 -8.72
N ARG A 120 -1.58 1.18 -8.94
CA ARG A 120 -1.94 2.55 -8.53
C ARG A 120 -3.23 3.05 -9.17
N ALA A 121 -3.38 2.82 -10.48
CA ALA A 121 -4.62 3.18 -11.18
C ALA A 121 -5.84 2.43 -10.60
N ASP A 122 -5.67 1.16 -10.24
CA ASP A 122 -6.71 0.37 -9.58
C ASP A 122 -7.07 0.94 -8.20
N TYR A 123 -6.08 1.35 -7.39
CA TYR A 123 -6.33 2.02 -6.11
C TYR A 123 -7.21 3.26 -6.28
N PHE A 124 -6.87 4.14 -7.24
CA PHE A 124 -7.65 5.35 -7.51
C PHE A 124 -9.05 5.02 -8.03
N ALA A 125 -9.18 4.04 -8.91
CA ALA A 125 -10.48 3.57 -9.40
C ALA A 125 -11.36 2.98 -8.27
N ALA A 126 -10.77 2.44 -7.22
CA ALA A 126 -11.44 1.91 -6.05
C ALA A 126 -11.72 2.96 -4.95
N GLY A 127 -11.30 4.22 -5.13
CA GLY A 127 -11.58 5.32 -4.21
C GLY A 127 -10.45 5.75 -3.28
N THR A 128 -9.27 5.15 -3.37
CA THR A 128 -8.05 5.64 -2.69
C THR A 128 -7.71 7.04 -3.18
N LEU A 129 -7.41 7.97 -2.27
CA LEU A 129 -7.08 9.35 -2.62
C LEU A 129 -5.59 9.57 -2.85
N VAL A 130 -4.74 8.87 -2.10
CA VAL A 130 -3.28 9.00 -2.16
C VAL A 130 -2.62 7.64 -2.11
N VAL A 131 -1.64 7.42 -2.96
CA VAL A 131 -0.78 6.23 -2.96
C VAL A 131 0.68 6.66 -2.84
N TRP A 132 1.38 6.11 -1.87
CA TRP A 132 2.83 6.19 -1.78
C TRP A 132 3.47 5.00 -2.49
N ASP A 133 4.41 5.27 -3.36
CA ASP A 133 5.37 4.33 -3.92
C ASP A 133 6.72 4.61 -3.27
N VAL A 134 7.16 3.73 -2.38
CA VAL A 134 8.35 3.91 -1.55
C VAL A 134 9.49 3.05 -2.06
N ASP A 135 10.60 3.70 -2.42
CA ASP A 135 11.82 3.05 -2.93
C ASP A 135 13.02 3.43 -2.04
N VAL A 136 13.36 2.54 -1.12
CA VAL A 136 14.45 2.75 -0.15
C VAL A 136 15.86 2.63 -0.77
N LEU A 137 15.95 2.26 -2.05
CA LEU A 137 17.22 2.21 -2.80
C LEU A 137 17.40 3.43 -3.71
N SER A 138 16.37 4.25 -3.91
CA SER A 138 16.39 5.44 -4.75
C SER A 138 16.71 6.69 -3.95
N ASP A 139 17.29 7.72 -4.59
CA ASP A 139 17.37 9.07 -4.02
C ASP A 139 15.97 9.69 -3.90
N ASP A 140 15.07 9.37 -4.85
CA ASP A 140 13.66 9.73 -4.83
C ASP A 140 12.88 8.69 -4.00
N VAL A 141 12.99 8.77 -2.69
CA VAL A 141 12.57 7.72 -1.75
C VAL A 141 11.06 7.53 -1.72
N VAL A 142 10.30 8.62 -1.65
CA VAL A 142 8.83 8.56 -1.59
C VAL A 142 8.24 9.31 -2.77
N ARG A 143 7.47 8.60 -3.59
CA ARG A 143 6.67 9.17 -4.67
C ARG A 143 5.21 9.16 -4.25
N VAL A 144 4.65 10.35 -4.07
CA VAL A 144 3.26 10.56 -3.63
C VAL A 144 2.38 10.81 -4.84
N TYR A 145 1.57 9.83 -5.18
CA TYR A 145 0.58 9.93 -6.26
C TYR A 145 -0.79 10.28 -5.68
N ARG A 146 -1.53 11.14 -6.36
CA ARG A 146 -2.87 11.58 -5.95
C ARG A 146 -3.90 11.23 -7.01
N ALA A 147 -5.12 10.88 -6.59
CA ALA A 147 -6.22 10.62 -7.52
C ALA A 147 -6.53 11.83 -8.43
N SER A 148 -6.30 13.06 -7.95
CA SER A 148 -6.49 14.31 -8.71
C SER A 148 -5.45 14.55 -9.81
N ASP A 149 -4.23 13.96 -9.68
CA ASP A 149 -3.16 14.02 -10.70
C ASP A 149 -2.34 12.71 -10.66
N PRO A 150 -2.89 11.61 -11.18
CA PRO A 150 -2.33 10.27 -10.97
C PRO A 150 -1.04 9.99 -11.73
N LEU A 151 -0.64 10.88 -12.64
CA LEU A 151 0.54 10.70 -13.48
C LEU A 151 1.76 11.52 -13.01
N LYS A 152 1.55 12.50 -12.11
CA LYS A 152 2.61 13.40 -11.64
C LYS A 152 2.79 13.28 -10.13
N PRO A 153 3.71 12.44 -9.65
CA PRO A 153 3.96 12.35 -8.23
C PRO A 153 4.69 13.58 -7.69
N ALA A 154 4.36 13.97 -6.46
CA ALA A 154 5.30 14.72 -5.64
C ALA A 154 6.38 13.76 -5.15
N VAL A 155 7.63 14.22 -5.12
CA VAL A 155 8.80 13.38 -4.79
C VAL A 155 9.47 13.92 -3.53
N TYR A 156 9.76 13.02 -2.60
CA TYR A 156 10.42 13.36 -1.34
C TYR A 156 11.68 12.53 -1.15
N LYS A 157 12.75 13.20 -0.74
CA LYS A 157 14.08 12.64 -0.51
C LYS A 157 14.38 12.54 0.99
N ARG A 158 15.47 11.89 1.33
CA ARG A 158 15.97 11.88 2.71
C ARG A 158 16.18 13.32 3.21
N GLY A 159 15.81 13.58 4.45
CA GLY A 159 15.84 14.90 5.06
C GLY A 159 14.58 15.75 4.84
N GLU A 160 13.64 15.30 4.00
CA GLU A 160 12.38 15.98 3.74
C GLU A 160 11.22 15.37 4.55
N LEU A 161 10.12 16.12 4.65
CA LEU A 161 8.85 15.65 5.24
C LEU A 161 7.91 15.27 4.11
N ALA A 162 7.60 13.98 3.99
CA ALA A 162 6.56 13.50 3.08
C ALA A 162 5.17 13.63 3.71
N GLU A 163 4.14 13.79 2.89
CA GLU A 163 2.76 14.01 3.31
C GLU A 163 1.78 13.13 2.51
N ALA A 164 0.51 13.10 2.90
CA ALA A 164 -0.53 12.34 2.21
C ALA A 164 -1.83 13.14 2.01
N GLU A 165 -1.72 14.44 1.73
CA GLU A 165 -2.87 15.26 1.38
C GLU A 165 -3.51 14.85 0.04
N PRO A 166 -4.82 14.81 -0.09
CA PRO A 166 -5.83 15.18 0.91
C PRO A 166 -6.31 13.99 1.77
N ALA A 167 -5.71 12.80 1.64
CA ALA A 167 -6.17 11.59 2.34
C ALA A 167 -6.03 11.71 3.87
N LEU A 168 -4.92 12.29 4.34
CA LEU A 168 -4.58 12.43 5.76
C LEU A 168 -4.25 13.88 6.08
N PRO A 169 -5.25 14.74 6.35
CA PRO A 169 -5.03 16.15 6.58
C PRO A 169 -4.07 16.43 7.73
N GLY A 170 -2.99 17.18 7.44
CA GLY A 170 -1.98 17.56 8.42
C GLY A 170 -0.98 16.47 8.82
N TRP A 171 -1.11 15.24 8.31
CA TRP A 171 -0.12 14.20 8.58
C TRP A 171 1.13 14.39 7.72
N THR A 172 2.27 14.31 8.38
CA THR A 172 3.59 14.28 7.72
C THR A 172 4.49 13.26 8.37
N MET A 173 5.45 12.76 7.60
CA MET A 173 6.45 11.81 8.09
C MET A 173 7.84 12.18 7.56
N PRO A 174 8.88 12.29 8.44
CA PRO A 174 10.24 12.41 7.98
C PRO A 174 10.65 11.20 7.14
N VAL A 175 11.13 11.44 5.92
CA VAL A 175 11.62 10.36 5.03
C VAL A 175 12.80 9.62 5.68
N GLU A 176 13.58 10.30 6.50
CA GLU A 176 14.69 9.71 7.25
C GLU A 176 14.25 8.58 8.19
N ASP A 177 13.03 8.62 8.72
CA ASP A 177 12.50 7.59 9.62
C ASP A 177 12.23 6.23 8.92
N LEU A 178 12.22 6.21 7.58
CA LEU A 178 12.13 4.97 6.79
C LEU A 178 13.42 4.13 6.87
N PHE A 179 14.50 4.70 7.36
CA PHE A 179 15.81 4.08 7.40
C PHE A 179 16.23 3.74 8.83
N PRO A 180 16.88 2.58 9.05
CA PRO A 180 17.38 2.23 10.37
C PRO A 180 18.46 3.21 10.82
N LYS A 181 18.33 3.72 12.04
CA LYS A 181 19.39 4.51 12.67
C LYS A 181 20.62 3.63 12.89
N LYS A 182 21.81 4.15 12.64
CA LYS A 182 23.06 3.44 12.97
C LYS A 182 23.03 3.09 14.46
N ARG A 183 23.11 1.79 14.76
CA ARG A 183 23.28 1.35 16.15
C ARG A 183 24.63 1.84 16.64
N GLN A 184 24.64 2.57 17.75
CA GLN A 184 25.89 2.81 18.48
C GLN A 184 26.39 1.45 18.96
N LYS A 185 27.64 1.11 18.61
CA LYS A 185 28.31 -0.10 19.09
C LYS A 185 28.74 0.08 20.53
#